data_4b3b0e59f9cc423c368ce3ab5166104c
#
_entry.id   4b3b0e59f9cc423c368ce3ab5166104c
#
_cell.length_a   1.000
_cell.length_b   1.000
_cell.length_c   1.000
_cell.angle_alpha   90.00
_cell.angle_beta   90.00
_cell.angle_gamma   90.00
#
_symmetry.space_group_name_H-M   'P 1'
#
loop_
_entity.id
_entity.type
_entity.pdbx_description
1 polymer ?
#
loop_
_entity_poly.entity_id
_entity_poly.type
_entity_poly.pdbx_seq_one_letter_code
_entity_poly.pdbx_strand_id
1 'polypeptide(L)'
;MTYSTIQAITLDLDDTLWPVWPTIKKAEAALHDWLQAHAPNTAALLETPETMRGRRDTLVAEFPHLAHDYNFLRTEAIRRSLINGGDDPALAVVAYEIFTEARNTVELYPDALPALQYLAAKFPIVAISNGTADIQRVGLVKYFKGAISAHEFGIAKPDPRIFKAAAVALNVPIDRILHIGDDATLDAQAAQQAGMHAAWLNREGTAWPHAELNQQGEPHHLPIKTVASLAELCALL
;
A
#
# COMPACT_ATOMS: atom_id res chain seq x y z
N MET A 1 20.46 12.14 -13.57
CA MET A 1 20.07 10.79 -14.04
C MET A 1 19.31 10.92 -15.32
N THR A 2 19.64 10.14 -16.32
CA THR A 2 18.81 9.98 -17.51
C THR A 2 18.01 8.70 -17.34
N TYR A 3 16.70 8.79 -17.28
CA TYR A 3 15.80 7.63 -17.23
C TYR A 3 15.66 6.90 -18.57
N SER A 4 16.59 7.15 -19.51
CA SER A 4 16.57 6.57 -20.85
C SER A 4 16.67 5.04 -20.90
N THR A 5 17.03 4.41 -19.78
CA THR A 5 17.14 2.95 -19.67
C THR A 5 15.91 2.29 -19.07
N ILE A 6 14.95 3.06 -18.52
CA ILE A 6 13.74 2.52 -17.89
C ILE A 6 12.83 1.90 -18.94
N GLN A 7 12.37 0.69 -18.67
CA GLN A 7 11.48 -0.08 -19.55
C GLN A 7 10.15 -0.42 -18.90
N ALA A 8 10.04 -0.33 -17.56
CA ALA A 8 8.82 -0.61 -16.83
C ALA A 8 8.78 0.18 -15.50
N ILE A 9 7.60 0.26 -14.92
CA ILE A 9 7.36 0.94 -13.65
C ILE A 9 6.72 -0.02 -12.66
N THR A 10 7.15 0.07 -11.40
CA THR A 10 6.38 -0.42 -10.27
C THR A 10 5.92 0.76 -9.43
N LEU A 11 4.68 0.72 -8.91
CA LEU A 11 4.04 1.83 -8.24
C LEU A 11 3.39 1.37 -6.94
N ASP A 12 3.68 2.07 -5.85
CA ASP A 12 2.88 1.95 -4.64
C ASP A 12 1.50 2.61 -4.81
N LEU A 13 0.56 2.34 -3.92
CA LEU A 13 -0.82 2.80 -4.02
C LEU A 13 -1.15 3.86 -2.95
N ASP A 14 -1.15 3.45 -1.68
CA ASP A 14 -1.53 4.28 -0.53
C ASP A 14 -0.52 5.42 -0.35
N ASP A 15 -0.99 6.63 -0.04
CA ASP A 15 -0.20 7.87 0.07
C ASP A 15 0.61 8.24 -1.21
N THR A 16 0.70 7.34 -2.17
CA THR A 16 1.26 7.56 -3.51
C THR A 16 0.20 8.09 -4.49
N LEU A 17 -0.93 7.40 -4.62
CA LEU A 17 -2.02 7.78 -5.53
C LEU A 17 -3.21 8.48 -4.85
N TRP A 18 -3.42 8.23 -3.57
CA TRP A 18 -4.46 8.83 -2.71
C TRP A 18 -4.01 8.86 -1.25
N PRO A 19 -4.52 9.78 -0.42
CA PRO A 19 -4.21 9.79 1.00
C PRO A 19 -4.86 8.61 1.72
N VAL A 20 -4.05 7.79 2.39
CA VAL A 20 -4.53 6.55 3.04
C VAL A 20 -5.43 6.85 4.24
N TRP A 21 -5.07 7.82 5.09
CA TRP A 21 -5.77 8.04 6.36
C TRP A 21 -7.22 8.48 6.23
N PRO A 22 -7.60 9.42 5.34
CA PRO A 22 -9.01 9.73 5.09
C PRO A 22 -9.81 8.50 4.64
N THR A 23 -9.22 7.66 3.80
CA THR A 23 -9.85 6.45 3.28
C THR A 23 -10.03 5.39 4.38
N ILE A 24 -9.02 5.16 5.22
CA ILE A 24 -9.12 4.24 6.37
C ILE A 24 -10.17 4.72 7.37
N LYS A 25 -10.23 6.02 7.69
CA LYS A 25 -11.25 6.57 8.60
C LYS A 25 -12.67 6.37 8.08
N LYS A 26 -12.90 6.57 6.78
CA LYS A 26 -14.21 6.28 6.14
C LYS A 26 -14.57 4.79 6.28
N ALA A 27 -13.62 3.90 6.06
CA ALA A 27 -13.84 2.46 6.17
C ALA A 27 -14.09 2.01 7.62
N GLU A 28 -13.38 2.58 8.58
CA GLU A 28 -13.59 2.33 10.01
C GLU A 28 -14.97 2.82 10.46
N ALA A 29 -15.40 4.00 10.00
CA ALA A 29 -16.74 4.53 10.28
C ALA A 29 -17.82 3.62 9.67
N ALA A 30 -17.71 3.23 8.41
CA ALA A 30 -18.67 2.34 7.76
C ALA A 30 -18.80 0.99 8.49
N LEU A 31 -17.68 0.40 8.92
CA LEU A 31 -17.67 -0.81 9.73
C LEU A 31 -18.38 -0.59 11.08
N HIS A 32 -18.09 0.50 11.75
CA HIS A 32 -18.70 0.83 13.05
C HIS A 32 -20.21 1.00 12.93
N ASP A 33 -20.69 1.77 11.94
CA ASP A 33 -22.11 1.98 11.67
C ASP A 33 -22.83 0.66 11.37
N TRP A 34 -22.19 -0.21 10.58
CA TRP A 34 -22.71 -1.52 10.28
C TRP A 34 -22.81 -2.41 11.55
N LEU A 35 -21.79 -2.38 12.42
CA LEU A 35 -21.80 -3.12 13.68
C LEU A 35 -22.90 -2.60 14.63
N GLN A 36 -23.15 -1.29 14.68
CA GLN A 36 -24.26 -0.74 15.47
C GLN A 36 -25.60 -1.33 15.05
N ALA A 37 -25.81 -1.57 13.77
CA ALA A 37 -27.07 -2.10 13.25
C ALA A 37 -27.20 -3.63 13.39
N HIS A 38 -26.09 -4.39 13.33
CA HIS A 38 -26.11 -5.85 13.18
C HIS A 38 -25.49 -6.62 14.35
N ALA A 39 -24.67 -5.93 15.15
CA ALA A 39 -23.95 -6.51 16.31
C ALA A 39 -23.87 -5.45 17.44
N PRO A 40 -25.02 -4.99 17.98
CA PRO A 40 -25.08 -3.84 18.88
C PRO A 40 -24.31 -4.05 20.20
N ASN A 41 -24.22 -5.28 20.69
CA ASN A 41 -23.43 -5.58 21.90
C ASN A 41 -21.94 -5.37 21.63
N THR A 42 -21.46 -5.80 20.47
CA THR A 42 -20.07 -5.58 20.03
C THR A 42 -19.80 -4.10 19.81
N ALA A 43 -20.70 -3.39 19.14
CA ALA A 43 -20.56 -1.95 18.90
C ALA A 43 -20.47 -1.16 20.21
N ALA A 44 -21.23 -1.54 21.23
CA ALA A 44 -21.17 -0.92 22.56
C ALA A 44 -19.81 -1.09 23.28
N LEU A 45 -19.03 -2.11 22.92
CA LEU A 45 -17.66 -2.33 23.41
C LEU A 45 -16.58 -1.59 22.61
N LEU A 46 -16.97 -1.01 21.49
CA LEU A 46 -16.10 -0.23 20.60
C LEU A 46 -16.44 1.23 20.76
N GLU A 47 -15.77 1.92 21.69
CA GLU A 47 -16.06 3.32 22.02
C GLU A 47 -15.92 4.24 20.81
N THR A 48 -14.99 3.92 19.90
CA THR A 48 -14.75 4.67 18.67
C THR A 48 -14.44 3.72 17.50
N PRO A 49 -14.61 4.17 16.24
CA PRO A 49 -14.22 3.38 15.07
C PRO A 49 -12.74 2.95 15.11
N GLU A 50 -11.86 3.79 15.67
CA GLU A 50 -10.42 3.54 15.78
C GLU A 50 -10.07 2.40 16.76
N THR A 51 -10.95 2.08 17.71
CA THR A 51 -10.75 0.97 18.68
C THR A 51 -10.51 -0.35 17.98
N MET A 52 -11.19 -0.60 16.85
CA MET A 52 -11.00 -1.81 16.05
C MET A 52 -9.59 -1.91 15.46
N ARG A 53 -9.00 -0.78 15.07
CA ARG A 53 -7.62 -0.74 14.58
C ARG A 53 -6.62 -1.16 15.67
N GLY A 54 -6.76 -0.62 16.88
CA GLY A 54 -5.93 -1.02 18.02
C GLY A 54 -6.02 -2.53 18.30
N ARG A 55 -7.23 -3.11 18.23
CA ARG A 55 -7.41 -4.57 18.37
C ARG A 55 -6.71 -5.35 17.27
N ARG A 56 -6.76 -4.90 16.01
CA ARG A 56 -6.00 -5.50 14.90
C ARG A 56 -4.49 -5.44 15.17
N ASP A 57 -3.99 -4.30 15.62
CA ASP A 57 -2.55 -4.10 15.83
C ASP A 57 -1.99 -5.02 16.93
N THR A 58 -2.78 -5.35 17.95
CA THR A 58 -2.37 -6.33 18.97
C THR A 58 -2.20 -7.74 18.41
N LEU A 59 -2.90 -8.09 17.33
CA LEU A 59 -2.81 -9.41 16.70
C LEU A 59 -1.49 -9.61 15.94
N VAL A 60 -0.81 -8.56 15.54
CA VAL A 60 0.52 -8.68 14.89
C VAL A 60 1.52 -9.40 15.78
N ALA A 61 1.49 -9.14 17.10
CA ALA A 61 2.37 -9.80 18.06
C ALA A 61 1.99 -11.29 18.27
N GLU A 62 0.71 -11.63 18.14
CA GLU A 62 0.20 -13.01 18.27
C GLU A 62 0.42 -13.83 17.00
N PHE A 63 0.31 -13.18 15.83
CA PHE A 63 0.47 -13.80 14.51
C PHE A 63 1.62 -13.16 13.70
N PRO A 64 2.87 -13.22 14.18
CA PRO A 64 3.97 -12.52 13.51
C PRO A 64 4.23 -13.03 12.08
N HIS A 65 3.91 -14.29 11.80
CA HIS A 65 4.02 -14.87 10.45
C HIS A 65 2.94 -14.37 9.48
N LEU A 66 1.86 -13.75 9.98
CA LEU A 66 0.78 -13.13 9.20
C LEU A 66 0.78 -11.60 9.32
N ALA A 67 1.87 -10.99 9.81
CA ALA A 67 1.97 -9.54 9.95
C ALA A 67 1.77 -8.76 8.63
N HIS A 68 2.02 -9.43 7.50
CA HIS A 68 1.82 -8.90 6.15
C HIS A 68 0.35 -9.02 5.67
N ASP A 69 -0.48 -9.82 6.34
CA ASP A 69 -1.86 -10.09 5.92
C ASP A 69 -2.87 -9.27 6.75
N TYR A 70 -3.05 -8.02 6.35
CA TYR A 70 -4.04 -7.14 6.98
C TYR A 70 -5.49 -7.61 6.77
N ASN A 71 -5.78 -8.44 5.77
CA ASN A 71 -7.10 -9.03 5.57
C ASN A 71 -7.42 -10.00 6.69
N PHE A 72 -6.49 -10.93 6.96
CA PHE A 72 -6.61 -11.87 8.08
C PHE A 72 -6.68 -11.13 9.41
N LEU A 73 -5.72 -10.24 9.69
CA LEU A 73 -5.63 -9.55 10.97
C LEU A 73 -6.90 -8.74 11.28
N ARG A 74 -7.47 -8.06 10.30
CA ARG A 74 -8.69 -7.28 10.49
C ARG A 74 -9.92 -8.17 10.67
N THR A 75 -10.08 -9.21 9.85
CA THR A 75 -11.18 -10.16 9.99
C THR A 75 -11.16 -10.84 11.36
N GLU A 76 -9.98 -11.24 11.82
CA GLU A 76 -9.81 -11.87 13.13
C GLU A 76 -10.08 -10.89 14.29
N ALA A 77 -9.68 -9.61 14.15
CA ALA A 77 -10.01 -8.58 15.12
C ALA A 77 -11.53 -8.38 15.26
N ILE A 78 -12.23 -8.34 14.13
CA ILE A 78 -13.71 -8.25 14.10
C ILE A 78 -14.32 -9.49 14.75
N ARG A 79 -13.89 -10.69 14.36
CA ARG A 79 -14.40 -11.96 14.87
C ARG A 79 -14.26 -12.05 16.41
N ARG A 80 -13.09 -11.72 16.94
CA ARG A 80 -12.86 -11.69 18.39
C ARG A 80 -13.71 -10.64 19.10
N SER A 81 -13.91 -9.51 18.46
CA SER A 81 -14.77 -8.45 19.02
C SER A 81 -16.22 -8.92 19.12
N LEU A 82 -16.72 -9.62 18.09
CA LEU A 82 -18.07 -10.22 18.10
C LEU A 82 -18.23 -11.26 19.24
N ILE A 83 -17.25 -12.16 19.40
CA ILE A 83 -17.25 -13.13 20.50
C ILE A 83 -17.28 -12.41 21.86
N ASN A 84 -16.46 -11.40 22.05
CA ASN A 84 -16.40 -10.66 23.31
C ASN A 84 -17.69 -9.87 23.60
N GLY A 85 -18.39 -9.42 22.55
CA GLY A 85 -19.71 -8.78 22.66
C GLY A 85 -20.86 -9.76 22.85
N GLY A 86 -20.62 -11.06 22.63
CA GLY A 86 -21.69 -12.06 22.64
C GLY A 86 -22.57 -12.05 21.40
N ASP A 87 -22.11 -11.40 20.32
CA ASP A 87 -22.76 -11.43 19.01
C ASP A 87 -22.21 -12.58 18.15
N ASP A 88 -22.86 -12.91 17.02
CA ASP A 88 -22.49 -14.01 16.16
C ASP A 88 -21.13 -13.75 15.46
N PRO A 89 -20.09 -14.55 15.73
CA PRO A 89 -18.78 -14.41 15.08
C PRO A 89 -18.79 -14.65 13.56
N ALA A 90 -19.82 -15.32 13.01
CA ALA A 90 -19.98 -15.52 11.57
C ALA A 90 -20.19 -14.19 10.82
N LEU A 91 -20.62 -13.15 11.50
CA LEU A 91 -20.78 -11.79 10.95
C LEU A 91 -19.44 -11.15 10.56
N ALA A 92 -18.29 -11.69 11.02
CA ALA A 92 -16.97 -11.09 10.77
C ALA A 92 -16.64 -10.93 9.28
N VAL A 93 -17.02 -11.91 8.46
CA VAL A 93 -16.74 -11.89 7.01
C VAL A 93 -17.52 -10.77 6.32
N VAL A 94 -18.81 -10.64 6.65
CA VAL A 94 -19.66 -9.59 6.08
C VAL A 94 -19.22 -8.21 6.57
N ALA A 95 -18.92 -8.08 7.86
CA ALA A 95 -18.42 -6.84 8.46
C ALA A 95 -17.10 -6.39 7.82
N TYR A 96 -16.19 -7.35 7.54
CA TYR A 96 -14.95 -7.05 6.84
C TYR A 96 -15.19 -6.62 5.39
N GLU A 97 -16.17 -7.19 4.68
CA GLU A 97 -16.51 -6.75 3.32
C GLU A 97 -17.04 -5.31 3.29
N ILE A 98 -17.85 -4.89 4.28
CA ILE A 98 -18.29 -3.50 4.44
C ILE A 98 -17.08 -2.55 4.58
N PHE A 99 -16.11 -2.93 5.41
CA PHE A 99 -14.86 -2.18 5.53
C PHE A 99 -14.12 -2.11 4.18
N THR A 100 -14.00 -3.25 3.49
CA THR A 100 -13.24 -3.38 2.24
C THR A 100 -13.87 -2.54 1.12
N GLU A 101 -15.19 -2.52 1.01
CA GLU A 101 -15.91 -1.69 0.04
C GLU A 101 -15.62 -0.20 0.26
N ALA A 102 -15.78 0.27 1.50
CA ALA A 102 -15.48 1.66 1.86
C ALA A 102 -14.00 2.00 1.68
N ARG A 103 -13.07 1.04 1.99
CA ARG A 103 -11.62 1.18 1.83
C ARG A 103 -11.19 1.36 0.37
N ASN A 104 -11.97 0.84 -0.57
CA ASN A 104 -11.69 0.97 -2.00
C ASN A 104 -12.38 2.20 -2.63
N THR A 105 -13.11 2.99 -1.84
CA THR A 105 -13.68 4.28 -2.27
C THR A 105 -12.70 5.40 -1.97
N VAL A 106 -11.73 5.61 -2.86
CA VAL A 106 -10.61 6.54 -2.69
C VAL A 106 -10.84 7.88 -3.38
N GLU A 107 -10.20 8.93 -2.87
CA GLU A 107 -10.08 10.23 -3.51
C GLU A 107 -8.64 10.41 -3.98
N LEU A 108 -8.41 10.33 -5.31
CA LEU A 108 -7.08 10.43 -5.87
C LEU A 108 -6.47 11.81 -5.64
N TYR A 109 -5.15 11.86 -5.45
CA TYR A 109 -4.42 13.13 -5.56
C TYR A 109 -4.64 13.73 -6.95
N PRO A 110 -4.67 15.08 -7.07
CA PRO A 110 -4.96 15.75 -8.35
C PRO A 110 -4.02 15.37 -9.49
N ASP A 111 -2.78 15.02 -9.17
CA ASP A 111 -1.74 14.62 -10.13
C ASP A 111 -1.74 13.10 -10.44
N ALA A 112 -2.44 12.28 -9.65
CA ALA A 112 -2.37 10.82 -9.78
C ALA A 112 -2.94 10.31 -11.10
N LEU A 113 -4.16 10.70 -11.45
CA LEU A 113 -4.79 10.23 -12.68
C LEU A 113 -4.08 10.71 -13.96
N PRO A 114 -3.70 11.99 -14.10
CA PRO A 114 -2.87 12.43 -15.22
C PRO A 114 -1.54 11.70 -15.34
N ALA A 115 -0.86 11.45 -14.20
CA ALA A 115 0.40 10.72 -14.17
C ALA A 115 0.21 9.26 -14.59
N LEU A 116 -0.81 8.55 -14.08
CA LEU A 116 -1.12 7.18 -14.51
C LEU A 116 -1.39 7.09 -16.01
N GLN A 117 -2.12 8.04 -16.57
CA GLN A 117 -2.39 8.10 -18.01
C GLN A 117 -1.09 8.24 -18.81
N TYR A 118 -0.22 9.18 -18.40
CA TYR A 118 1.06 9.41 -19.04
C TYR A 118 2.00 8.20 -18.94
N LEU A 119 2.15 7.65 -17.74
CA LEU A 119 3.05 6.53 -17.47
C LEU A 119 2.59 5.25 -18.17
N ALA A 120 1.30 4.91 -18.10
CA ALA A 120 0.76 3.71 -18.73
C ALA A 120 0.79 3.76 -20.28
N ALA A 121 0.82 4.96 -20.88
CA ALA A 121 1.03 5.12 -22.32
C ALA A 121 2.47 4.81 -22.76
N LYS A 122 3.45 4.90 -21.84
CA LYS A 122 4.88 4.71 -22.13
C LYS A 122 5.44 3.41 -21.59
N PHE A 123 4.94 2.93 -20.46
CA PHE A 123 5.52 1.83 -19.71
C PHE A 123 4.45 0.83 -19.25
N PRO A 124 4.74 -0.47 -19.21
CA PRO A 124 3.95 -1.40 -18.42
C PRO A 124 4.13 -1.10 -16.93
N ILE A 125 3.02 -1.11 -16.18
CA ILE A 125 3.01 -0.77 -14.74
C ILE A 125 2.48 -1.97 -13.95
N VAL A 126 3.15 -2.31 -12.84
CA VAL A 126 2.68 -3.25 -11.82
C VAL A 126 2.58 -2.51 -10.48
N ALA A 127 1.46 -2.65 -9.78
CA ALA A 127 1.33 -2.13 -8.42
C ALA A 127 2.04 -3.06 -7.43
N ILE A 128 2.69 -2.49 -6.40
CA ILE A 128 3.25 -3.22 -5.25
C ILE A 128 2.75 -2.55 -3.97
N SER A 129 1.88 -3.20 -3.20
CA SER A 129 1.29 -2.60 -2.01
C SER A 129 1.34 -3.51 -0.80
N ASN A 130 1.65 -2.92 0.38
CA ASN A 130 1.47 -3.56 1.68
C ASN A 130 0.02 -3.42 2.19
N GLY A 131 -0.75 -2.51 1.58
CA GLY A 131 -2.15 -2.27 1.92
C GLY A 131 -3.11 -3.29 1.31
N THR A 132 -4.40 -3.05 1.55
CA THR A 132 -5.50 -3.93 1.12
C THR A 132 -6.35 -3.30 0.00
N ALA A 133 -5.84 -2.25 -0.66
CA ALA A 133 -6.53 -1.65 -1.80
C ALA A 133 -6.44 -2.57 -3.02
N ASP A 134 -7.57 -2.71 -3.71
CA ASP A 134 -7.70 -3.47 -4.94
C ASP A 134 -7.85 -2.49 -6.12
N ILE A 135 -6.89 -2.51 -7.04
CA ILE A 135 -6.89 -1.63 -8.23
C ILE A 135 -8.13 -1.81 -9.11
N GLN A 136 -8.78 -2.98 -9.07
CA GLN A 136 -10.02 -3.23 -9.80
C GLN A 136 -11.20 -2.54 -9.12
N ARG A 137 -11.34 -2.69 -7.79
CA ARG A 137 -12.40 -2.03 -6.99
C ARG A 137 -12.26 -0.51 -7.02
N VAL A 138 -11.02 -0.01 -6.99
CA VAL A 138 -10.72 1.43 -7.13
C VAL A 138 -10.99 1.97 -8.55
N GLY A 139 -11.12 1.08 -9.55
CA GLY A 139 -11.37 1.46 -10.95
C GLY A 139 -10.12 1.87 -11.74
N LEU A 140 -8.93 1.51 -11.27
CA LEU A 140 -7.65 1.86 -11.89
C LEU A 140 -7.02 0.72 -12.70
N VAL A 141 -7.62 -0.47 -12.74
CA VAL A 141 -7.06 -1.69 -13.36
C VAL A 141 -6.56 -1.48 -14.79
N LYS A 142 -7.19 -0.60 -15.57
CA LYS A 142 -6.80 -0.32 -16.96
C LYS A 142 -5.41 0.28 -17.14
N TYR A 143 -4.84 0.85 -16.08
CA TYR A 143 -3.50 1.45 -16.11
C TYR A 143 -2.40 0.47 -15.69
N PHE A 144 -2.76 -0.70 -15.17
CA PHE A 144 -1.83 -1.67 -14.63
C PHE A 144 -1.84 -2.97 -15.44
N LYS A 145 -0.69 -3.62 -15.53
CA LYS A 145 -0.55 -5.00 -16.01
C LYS A 145 -0.91 -6.03 -14.95
N GLY A 146 -0.89 -5.62 -13.67
CA GLY A 146 -1.21 -6.42 -12.52
C GLY A 146 -0.88 -5.70 -11.22
N ALA A 147 -1.17 -6.35 -10.11
CA ALA A 147 -0.82 -5.90 -8.78
C ALA A 147 -0.21 -7.06 -7.97
N ILE A 148 0.70 -6.73 -7.08
CA ILE A 148 1.27 -7.64 -6.10
C ILE A 148 0.98 -7.03 -4.73
N SER A 149 0.05 -7.63 -4.01
CA SER A 149 -0.28 -7.27 -2.64
C SER A 149 0.47 -8.16 -1.65
N ALA A 150 0.87 -7.59 -0.51
CA ALA A 150 1.61 -8.32 0.50
C ALA A 150 0.84 -9.57 1.00
N HIS A 151 -0.49 -9.44 1.16
CA HIS A 151 -1.32 -10.54 1.67
C HIS A 151 -1.43 -11.72 0.69
N GLU A 152 -1.48 -11.48 -0.63
CA GLU A 152 -1.51 -12.54 -1.65
C GLU A 152 -0.13 -13.15 -1.89
N PHE A 153 0.91 -12.30 -1.89
CA PHE A 153 2.28 -12.74 -2.12
C PHE A 153 2.90 -13.44 -0.90
N GLY A 154 2.35 -13.18 0.30
CA GLY A 154 2.84 -13.73 1.56
C GLY A 154 4.05 -12.98 2.15
N ILE A 155 4.45 -11.86 1.56
CA ILE A 155 5.60 -11.07 1.98
C ILE A 155 5.35 -9.59 1.67
N ALA A 156 5.69 -8.72 2.63
CA ALA A 156 5.55 -7.26 2.52
C ALA A 156 6.85 -6.56 2.11
N LYS A 157 6.76 -5.37 1.52
CA LYS A 157 7.87 -4.41 1.49
C LYS A 157 8.33 -4.15 2.94
N PRO A 158 9.62 -4.07 3.25
CA PRO A 158 10.76 -3.84 2.37
C PRO A 158 11.47 -5.11 1.84
N ASP A 159 10.90 -6.30 1.98
CA ASP A 159 11.57 -7.53 1.54
C ASP A 159 11.82 -7.49 0.02
N PRO A 160 13.07 -7.73 -0.44
CA PRO A 160 13.42 -7.62 -1.86
C PRO A 160 12.71 -8.64 -2.76
N ARG A 161 12.15 -9.71 -2.19
CA ARG A 161 11.45 -10.74 -2.97
C ARG A 161 10.19 -10.21 -3.64
N ILE A 162 9.46 -9.26 -3.02
CA ILE A 162 8.25 -8.68 -3.61
C ILE A 162 8.58 -7.83 -4.85
N PHE A 163 9.70 -7.08 -4.83
CA PHE A 163 10.18 -6.30 -5.98
C PHE A 163 10.68 -7.21 -7.11
N LYS A 164 11.39 -8.29 -6.78
CA LYS A 164 11.84 -9.29 -7.76
C LYS A 164 10.65 -9.99 -8.43
N ALA A 165 9.58 -10.29 -7.68
CA ALA A 165 8.35 -10.85 -8.24
C ALA A 165 7.71 -9.89 -9.26
N ALA A 166 7.73 -8.59 -9.00
CA ALA A 166 7.23 -7.59 -9.96
C ALA A 166 8.09 -7.53 -11.24
N ALA A 167 9.42 -7.67 -11.11
CA ALA A 167 10.31 -7.74 -12.28
C ALA A 167 10.00 -8.97 -13.16
N VAL A 168 9.71 -10.12 -12.54
CA VAL A 168 9.28 -11.33 -13.24
C VAL A 168 7.92 -11.12 -13.91
N ALA A 169 6.94 -10.54 -13.22
CA ALA A 169 5.62 -10.26 -13.76
C ALA A 169 5.65 -9.29 -14.96
N LEU A 170 6.58 -8.34 -14.93
CA LEU A 170 6.80 -7.39 -16.03
C LEU A 170 7.62 -7.98 -17.16
N ASN A 171 8.35 -9.08 -16.92
CA ASN A 171 9.34 -9.65 -17.84
C ASN A 171 10.39 -8.62 -18.28
N VAL A 172 10.91 -7.83 -17.32
CA VAL A 172 11.90 -6.77 -17.52
C VAL A 172 13.05 -6.96 -16.54
N PRO A 173 14.32 -6.78 -16.95
CA PRO A 173 15.44 -6.79 -16.02
C PRO A 173 15.24 -5.78 -14.89
N ILE A 174 15.56 -6.18 -13.66
CA ILE A 174 15.24 -5.40 -12.45
C ILE A 174 15.92 -4.03 -12.44
N ASP A 175 17.11 -3.90 -13.02
CA ASP A 175 17.88 -2.67 -13.19
C ASP A 175 17.31 -1.72 -14.27
N ARG A 176 16.23 -2.12 -14.94
CA ARG A 176 15.48 -1.32 -15.92
C ARG A 176 14.08 -0.95 -15.46
N ILE A 177 13.78 -1.18 -14.20
CA ILE A 177 12.50 -0.85 -13.57
C ILE A 177 12.68 0.35 -12.66
N LEU A 178 11.74 1.28 -12.71
CA LEU A 178 11.63 2.39 -11.78
C LEU A 178 10.50 2.08 -10.80
N HIS A 179 10.82 1.97 -9.51
CA HIS A 179 9.81 1.95 -8.45
C HIS A 179 9.49 3.37 -7.99
N ILE A 180 8.21 3.65 -7.78
CA ILE A 180 7.70 4.94 -7.34
C ILE A 180 6.84 4.69 -6.09
N GLY A 181 7.14 5.35 -4.99
CA GLY A 181 6.37 5.27 -3.75
C GLY A 181 6.70 6.42 -2.82
N ASP A 182 5.87 6.62 -1.78
CA ASP A 182 5.97 7.72 -0.83
C ASP A 182 6.82 7.39 0.41
N ASP A 183 6.97 6.11 0.75
CA ASP A 183 7.76 5.71 1.91
C ASP A 183 9.25 5.60 1.55
N ALA A 184 10.07 6.40 2.25
CA ALA A 184 11.51 6.42 2.03
C ALA A 184 12.17 5.06 2.27
N THR A 185 11.67 4.27 3.24
CA THR A 185 12.23 2.98 3.65
C THR A 185 11.60 1.81 2.90
N LEU A 186 10.26 1.74 2.92
CA LEU A 186 9.52 0.61 2.36
C LEU A 186 9.50 0.61 0.84
N ASP A 187 9.58 1.80 0.21
CA ASP A 187 9.58 1.94 -1.24
C ASP A 187 10.96 2.29 -1.78
N ALA A 188 11.45 3.50 -1.51
CA ALA A 188 12.59 4.04 -2.21
C ALA A 188 13.89 3.27 -1.87
N GLN A 189 14.20 3.09 -0.58
CA GLN A 189 15.40 2.36 -0.16
C GLN A 189 15.28 0.87 -0.50
N ALA A 190 14.12 0.26 -0.23
CA ALA A 190 13.92 -1.17 -0.46
C ALA A 190 13.97 -1.55 -1.95
N ALA A 191 13.37 -0.75 -2.84
CA ALA A 191 13.47 -0.95 -4.27
C ALA A 191 14.91 -0.82 -4.77
N GLN A 192 15.67 0.18 -4.29
CA GLN A 192 17.08 0.35 -4.59
C GLN A 192 17.90 -0.86 -4.14
N GLN A 193 17.70 -1.34 -2.91
CA GLN A 193 18.38 -2.53 -2.38
C GLN A 193 18.02 -3.80 -3.17
N ALA A 194 16.81 -3.87 -3.74
CA ALA A 194 16.40 -4.96 -4.61
C ALA A 194 17.05 -4.89 -6.02
N GLY A 195 17.66 -3.76 -6.39
CA GLY A 195 18.31 -3.51 -7.66
C GLY A 195 17.49 -2.70 -8.66
N MET A 196 16.35 -2.11 -8.26
CA MET A 196 15.57 -1.20 -9.09
C MET A 196 16.10 0.23 -9.01
N HIS A 197 15.79 1.05 -10.02
CA HIS A 197 15.77 2.49 -9.82
C HIS A 197 14.64 2.87 -8.87
N ALA A 198 14.80 3.96 -8.12
CA ALA A 198 13.78 4.42 -7.19
C ALA A 198 13.51 5.91 -7.32
N ALA A 199 12.23 6.28 -7.25
CA ALA A 199 11.76 7.64 -7.07
C ALA A 199 10.98 7.73 -5.76
N TRP A 200 11.49 8.52 -4.83
CA TRP A 200 10.80 8.83 -3.59
C TRP A 200 9.84 9.99 -3.81
N LEU A 201 8.56 9.72 -3.71
CA LEU A 201 7.50 10.72 -3.82
C LEU A 201 7.30 11.41 -2.47
N ASN A 202 8.05 12.44 -2.22
CA ASN A 202 8.05 13.19 -0.96
C ASN A 202 7.12 14.41 -1.05
N ARG A 203 5.82 14.18 -0.93
CA ARG A 203 4.79 15.23 -1.05
C ARG A 203 4.87 16.28 0.06
N GLU A 204 5.35 15.89 1.24
CA GLU A 204 5.40 16.74 2.44
C GLU A 204 6.73 17.46 2.61
N GLY A 205 7.73 17.18 1.78
CA GLY A 205 9.07 17.77 1.89
C GLY A 205 9.83 17.36 3.15
N THR A 206 9.58 16.16 3.67
CA THR A 206 10.27 15.62 4.85
C THR A 206 11.74 15.33 4.56
N ALA A 207 12.59 15.37 5.60
CA ALA A 207 13.99 14.99 5.45
C ALA A 207 14.13 13.49 5.18
N TRP A 208 15.16 13.11 4.40
CA TRP A 208 15.50 11.71 4.18
C TRP A 208 15.88 11.03 5.52
N PRO A 209 15.17 9.96 5.96
CA PRO A 209 15.36 9.39 7.30
C PRO A 209 16.69 8.63 7.47
N HIS A 210 17.37 8.29 6.36
CA HIS A 210 18.60 7.49 6.37
C HIS A 210 19.82 8.27 5.90
N ALA A 211 19.85 9.60 6.08
CA ALA A 211 20.93 10.46 5.60
C ALA A 211 22.33 10.01 6.07
N GLU A 212 22.43 9.43 7.25
CA GLU A 212 23.69 8.93 7.80
C GLU A 212 24.18 7.63 7.15
N LEU A 213 23.28 6.80 6.62
CA LEU A 213 23.64 5.53 5.98
C LEU A 213 24.17 5.73 4.56
N ASN A 214 23.78 6.78 3.86
CA ASN A 214 24.26 7.09 2.51
C ASN A 214 25.71 7.61 2.47
N GLN A 215 26.30 7.96 3.60
CA GLN A 215 27.70 8.39 3.69
C GLN A 215 28.70 7.22 3.73
N GLN A 216 28.27 6.00 3.89
CA GLN A 216 29.13 4.81 3.97
C GLN A 216 29.42 4.14 2.62
N GLY A 217 29.13 4.80 1.50
CA GLY A 217 29.74 4.50 0.20
C GLY A 217 29.70 3.05 -0.25
N GLU A 218 28.53 2.40 -0.27
CA GLU A 218 28.43 1.10 -0.95
C GLU A 218 28.38 1.28 -2.47
N PRO A 219 29.30 0.68 -3.24
CA PRO A 219 29.55 1.06 -4.63
C PRO A 219 28.52 0.57 -5.67
N HIS A 220 27.37 0.03 -5.25
CA HIS A 220 26.42 -0.60 -6.17
C HIS A 220 24.95 -0.15 -6.04
N HIS A 221 24.65 0.91 -5.30
CA HIS A 221 23.27 1.39 -5.18
C HIS A 221 22.94 2.40 -6.29
N LEU A 222 21.86 2.12 -7.02
CA LEU A 222 21.29 3.07 -7.96
C LEU A 222 20.79 4.29 -7.16
N PRO A 223 21.03 5.52 -7.64
CA PRO A 223 20.65 6.70 -6.88
C PRO A 223 19.12 6.84 -6.80
N ILE A 224 18.61 7.29 -5.64
CA ILE A 224 17.20 7.59 -5.41
C ILE A 224 16.93 9.02 -5.87
N LYS A 225 15.88 9.21 -6.67
CA LYS A 225 15.38 10.53 -7.06
C LYS A 225 14.24 10.95 -6.15
N THR A 226 14.37 12.10 -5.48
CA THR A 226 13.27 12.70 -4.73
C THR A 226 12.48 13.63 -5.65
N VAL A 227 11.15 13.52 -5.61
CA VAL A 227 10.19 14.38 -6.32
C VAL A 227 9.05 14.77 -5.38
N ALA A 228 8.51 15.98 -5.53
CA ALA A 228 7.40 16.45 -4.70
C ALA A 228 6.02 16.03 -5.25
N SER A 229 5.94 15.58 -6.50
CA SER A 229 4.69 15.19 -7.14
C SER A 229 4.93 14.19 -8.26
N LEU A 230 3.89 13.43 -8.62
CA LEU A 230 3.92 12.58 -9.81
C LEU A 230 4.03 13.39 -11.10
N ALA A 231 3.50 14.62 -11.12
CA ALA A 231 3.66 15.53 -12.26
C ALA A 231 5.13 15.91 -12.48
N GLU A 232 5.89 16.20 -11.40
CA GLU A 232 7.33 16.45 -11.48
C GLU A 232 8.07 15.22 -12.02
N LEU A 233 7.74 14.02 -11.55
CA LEU A 233 8.34 12.78 -12.03
C LEU A 233 8.07 12.57 -13.53
N CYS A 234 6.84 12.77 -13.98
CA CYS A 234 6.48 12.62 -15.40
C CYS A 234 7.26 13.58 -16.31
N ALA A 235 7.61 14.78 -15.83
CA ALA A 235 8.43 15.72 -16.59
C ALA A 235 9.91 15.28 -16.73
N LEU A 236 10.36 14.30 -15.94
CA LEU A 236 11.72 13.75 -15.99
C LEU A 236 11.81 12.48 -16.85
N LEU A 237 10.66 11.83 -17.18
CA LEU A 237 10.52 10.62 -17.98
C LEU A 237 10.08 10.91 -19.42
#